data_9503faf0f6adf00a81974c09af51836e
#
_entry.id   9503faf0f6adf00a81974c09af51836e
#
_cell.length_a   1.000
_cell.length_b   1.000
_cell.length_c   1.000
_cell.angle_alpha   90.00
_cell.angle_beta   90.00
_cell.angle_gamma   90.00
#
_symmetry.space_group_name_H-M   'P 1'
#
loop_
_entity.id
_entity.type
_entity.pdbx_description
1 polymer ?
#
loop_
_entity_poly.entity_id
_entity_poly.type
_entity_poly.pdbx_seq_one_letter_code
_entity_poly.pdbx_strand_id
1 'polypeptide(L)'
;MNVNEFVTLVRGSFPELTPGQESMFRAMEPLYNDWNSRINVISRKDIDSLYIRHVLHSLAIAQYLKTMRPEIFETWRIPGAGINVLDLGTGGGFPGIPLAVLFPEVNFLLCDSV
;
A
#
# COMPACT_ATOMS: atom_id res chain seq x y z
N MET A 1 16.22 0.11 2.50
CA MET A 1 15.40 1.34 2.45
C MET A 1 14.75 1.58 3.78
N ASN A 2 15.01 2.72 4.40
CA ASN A 2 14.32 3.09 5.63
C ASN A 2 13.02 3.86 5.31
N VAL A 3 12.22 4.13 6.33
CA VAL A 3 10.92 4.78 6.14
C VAL A 3 11.05 6.19 5.58
N ASN A 4 12.10 6.93 5.94
CA ASN A 4 12.29 8.28 5.42
C ASN A 4 12.58 8.28 3.92
N GLU A 5 13.44 7.36 3.48
CA GLU A 5 13.72 7.17 2.05
C GLU A 5 12.46 6.76 1.30
N PHE A 6 11.67 5.85 1.88
CA PHE A 6 10.41 5.42 1.30
C PHE A 6 9.43 6.59 1.14
N VAL A 7 9.20 7.36 2.20
CA VAL A 7 8.27 8.50 2.17
C VAL A 7 8.71 9.54 1.14
N THR A 8 10.01 9.83 1.07
CA THR A 8 10.54 10.77 0.07
C THR A 8 10.25 10.29 -1.35
N LEU A 9 10.46 9.00 -1.60
CA LEU A 9 10.20 8.42 -2.92
C LEU A 9 8.71 8.46 -3.29
N VAL A 10 7.84 8.07 -2.36
CA VAL A 10 6.40 8.07 -2.60
C VAL A 10 5.88 9.47 -2.82
N ARG A 11 6.34 10.44 -2.03
CA ARG A 11 5.95 11.84 -2.18
C ARG A 11 6.41 12.41 -3.53
N GLY A 12 7.56 11.97 -4.02
CA GLY A 12 8.04 12.36 -5.35
C GLY A 12 7.16 11.85 -6.47
N SER A 13 6.64 10.63 -6.34
CA SER A 13 5.77 10.00 -7.34
C SER A 13 4.31 10.42 -7.19
N PHE A 14 3.87 10.70 -5.97
CA PHE A 14 2.49 11.08 -5.64
C PHE A 14 2.53 12.34 -4.78
N PRO A 15 2.72 13.53 -5.40
CA PRO A 15 2.96 14.77 -4.64
C PRO A 15 1.75 15.23 -3.82
N GLU A 16 0.56 14.68 -4.07
CA GLU A 16 -0.64 15.00 -3.32
C GLU A 16 -0.83 14.16 -2.06
N LEU A 17 0.17 13.34 -1.71
CA LEU A 17 0.14 12.52 -0.49
C LEU A 17 -0.11 13.40 0.73
N THR A 18 -1.16 13.06 1.49
CA THR A 18 -1.53 13.84 2.68
C THR A 18 -0.67 13.45 3.88
N PRO A 19 -0.58 14.32 4.91
CA PRO A 19 0.09 13.94 6.16
C PRO A 19 -0.52 12.71 6.82
N GLY A 20 -1.84 12.51 6.70
CA GLY A 20 -2.51 11.31 7.21
C GLY A 20 -2.04 10.04 6.51
N GLN A 21 -1.94 10.08 5.19
CA GLN A 21 -1.42 8.94 4.42
C GLN A 21 0.04 8.66 4.77
N GLU A 22 0.86 9.70 4.88
CA GLU A 22 2.25 9.53 5.31
C GLU A 22 2.32 8.85 6.68
N SER A 23 1.50 9.29 7.64
CA SER A 23 1.45 8.69 8.97
C SER A 23 1.07 7.21 8.93
N MET A 24 0.13 6.83 8.05
CA MET A 24 -0.26 5.44 7.89
C MET A 24 0.90 4.60 7.34
N PHE A 25 1.61 5.09 6.33
CA PHE A 25 2.78 4.39 5.80
C PHE A 25 3.88 4.25 6.84
N ARG A 26 4.14 5.30 7.64
CA ARG A 26 5.14 5.23 8.71
C ARG A 26 4.77 4.25 9.80
N ALA A 27 3.48 4.09 10.08
CA ALA A 27 3.00 3.17 11.12
C ALA A 27 3.09 1.69 10.70
N MET A 28 3.28 1.40 9.43
CA MET A 28 3.27 0.01 8.94
C MET A 28 4.40 -0.83 9.52
N GLU A 29 5.62 -0.31 9.60
CA GLU A 29 6.76 -1.09 10.09
C GLU A 29 6.57 -1.57 11.54
N PRO A 30 6.29 -0.68 12.52
CA PRO A 30 6.05 -1.16 13.89
C PRO A 30 4.84 -2.07 13.99
N LEU A 31 3.80 -1.82 13.20
CA LEU A 31 2.60 -2.66 13.18
C LEU A 31 2.91 -4.07 12.69
N TYR A 32 3.60 -4.18 11.55
CA TYR A 32 3.95 -5.49 11.00
C TYR A 32 4.97 -6.22 11.87
N ASN A 33 5.92 -5.52 12.48
CA ASN A 33 6.85 -6.13 13.43
C ASN A 33 6.10 -6.70 14.64
N ASP A 34 5.14 -5.96 15.19
CA ASP A 34 4.36 -6.42 16.34
C ASP A 34 3.54 -7.68 15.99
N TRP A 35 2.79 -7.64 14.90
CA TRP A 35 2.00 -8.78 14.49
C TRP A 35 2.86 -9.97 14.09
N ASN A 36 3.99 -9.72 13.43
CA ASN A 36 4.88 -10.80 12.98
C ASN A 36 5.59 -11.50 14.15
N SER A 37 5.69 -10.83 15.30
CA SER A 37 6.20 -11.47 16.52
C SER A 37 5.22 -12.50 17.09
N ARG A 38 3.95 -12.42 16.70
CA ARG A 38 2.88 -13.30 17.20
C ARG A 38 2.49 -14.36 16.18
N ILE A 39 2.37 -13.97 14.92
CA ILE A 39 2.01 -14.86 13.80
C ILE A 39 2.86 -14.47 12.58
N ASN A 40 3.09 -15.43 11.69
CA ASN A 40 3.83 -15.14 10.46
C ASN A 40 2.95 -14.45 9.45
N VAL A 41 2.92 -13.12 9.47
CA VAL A 41 2.19 -12.29 8.51
C VAL A 41 2.98 -12.17 7.20
N ILE A 42 4.30 -11.99 7.32
CA ILE A 42 5.24 -12.01 6.21
C ILE A 42 6.46 -12.85 6.60
N SER A 43 7.27 -13.25 5.62
CA SER A 43 8.44 -14.07 5.91
C SER A 43 9.43 -13.31 6.79
N ARG A 44 10.17 -14.05 7.64
CA ARG A 44 11.19 -13.44 8.51
C ARG A 44 12.30 -12.75 7.72
N LYS A 45 12.56 -13.21 6.50
CA LYS A 45 13.56 -12.60 5.63
C LYS A 45 13.12 -11.23 5.14
N ASP A 46 11.83 -11.01 5.01
CA ASP A 46 11.28 -9.82 4.38
C ASP A 46 10.87 -8.74 5.37
N ILE A 47 10.73 -9.06 6.68
CA ILE A 47 10.29 -8.08 7.66
C ILE A 47 11.24 -6.87 7.76
N ASP A 48 12.55 -7.12 7.63
CA ASP A 48 13.55 -6.05 7.67
C ASP A 48 13.57 -5.22 6.38
N SER A 49 12.93 -5.72 5.32
CA SER A 49 12.84 -5.06 4.02
C SER A 49 11.39 -4.75 3.66
N LEU A 50 10.54 -4.50 4.67
CA LEU A 50 9.11 -4.29 4.50
C LEU A 50 8.80 -3.25 3.43
N TYR A 51 9.44 -2.08 3.51
CA TYR A 51 9.10 -0.99 2.61
C TYR A 51 9.51 -1.25 1.16
N ILE A 52 10.67 -1.84 0.92
CA ILE A 52 11.11 -2.08 -0.45
C ILE A 52 10.43 -3.31 -1.07
N ARG A 53 10.30 -4.41 -0.31
CA ARG A 53 9.81 -5.67 -0.86
C ARG A 53 8.30 -5.80 -0.90
N HIS A 54 7.60 -5.15 0.03
CA HIS A 54 6.15 -5.26 0.12
C HIS A 54 5.42 -3.96 -0.16
N VAL A 55 5.76 -2.88 0.53
CA VAL A 55 4.99 -1.64 0.41
C VAL A 55 5.28 -0.96 -0.92
N LEU A 56 6.54 -0.70 -1.24
CA LEU A 56 6.91 -0.06 -2.51
C LEU A 56 6.52 -0.93 -3.71
N HIS A 57 6.73 -2.23 -3.60
CA HIS A 57 6.34 -3.17 -4.65
C HIS A 57 4.83 -3.11 -4.93
N SER A 58 4.02 -3.01 -3.86
CA SER A 58 2.58 -2.84 -4.00
C SER A 58 2.21 -1.56 -4.72
N LEU A 59 2.89 -0.46 -4.41
CA LEU A 59 2.64 0.84 -5.01
C LEU A 59 3.08 0.94 -6.47
N ALA A 60 3.84 -0.03 -6.97
CA ALA A 60 4.17 -0.12 -8.40
C ALA A 60 2.91 -0.20 -9.26
N ILE A 61 1.83 -0.81 -8.73
CA ILE A 61 0.53 -0.85 -9.41
C ILE A 61 0.01 0.57 -9.60
N ALA A 62 0.06 1.40 -8.57
CA ALA A 62 -0.39 2.79 -8.65
C ALA A 62 0.46 3.60 -9.63
N GLN A 63 1.76 3.38 -9.64
CA GLN A 63 2.65 4.05 -10.59
C GLN A 63 2.34 3.63 -12.03
N TYR A 64 2.07 2.36 -12.25
CA TYR A 64 1.64 1.88 -13.56
C TYR A 64 0.34 2.56 -14.00
N LEU A 65 -0.66 2.63 -13.12
CA LEU A 65 -1.93 3.28 -13.45
C LEU A 65 -1.71 4.76 -13.79
N LYS A 66 -0.93 5.46 -12.98
CA LYS A 66 -0.65 6.88 -13.18
C LYS A 66 0.01 7.14 -14.54
N THR A 67 0.95 6.27 -14.93
CA THR A 67 1.76 6.45 -16.14
C THR A 67 1.06 5.92 -17.39
N MET A 68 0.48 4.71 -17.30
CA MET A 68 -0.03 3.97 -18.46
C MET A 68 -1.55 3.99 -18.59
N ARG A 69 -2.25 4.21 -17.48
CA ARG A 69 -3.72 4.23 -17.46
C ARG A 69 -4.22 5.40 -16.60
N PRO A 70 -3.87 6.64 -16.99
CA PRO A 70 -4.21 7.82 -16.18
C PRO A 70 -5.71 8.00 -15.96
N GLU A 71 -6.54 7.55 -16.89
CA GLU A 71 -8.00 7.60 -16.74
C GLU A 71 -8.48 6.75 -15.57
N ILE A 72 -7.85 5.58 -15.34
CA ILE A 72 -8.17 4.72 -14.20
C ILE A 72 -7.63 5.34 -12.92
N PHE A 73 -6.40 5.83 -12.95
CA PHE A 73 -5.77 6.48 -11.80
C PHE A 73 -6.63 7.63 -11.28
N GLU A 74 -7.10 8.49 -12.16
CA GLU A 74 -7.95 9.64 -11.78
C GLU A 74 -9.31 9.19 -11.26
N THR A 75 -9.93 8.17 -11.87
CA THR A 75 -11.22 7.63 -11.41
C THR A 75 -11.11 7.10 -9.98
N TRP A 76 -10.00 6.43 -9.65
CA TRP A 76 -9.77 5.89 -8.30
C TRP A 76 -9.61 6.98 -7.24
N ARG A 77 -9.43 8.24 -7.64
CA ARG A 77 -9.27 9.38 -6.75
C ARG A 77 -10.55 10.19 -6.58
N ILE A 78 -11.60 9.87 -7.33
CA ILE A 78 -12.85 10.62 -7.29
C ILE A 78 -13.69 10.19 -6.08
N PRO A 79 -14.01 11.12 -5.15
CA PRO A 79 -14.91 10.80 -4.04
C PRO A 79 -16.27 10.32 -4.55
N GLY A 80 -16.76 9.22 -3.97
CA GLY A 80 -18.07 8.69 -4.33
C GLY A 80 -18.16 7.96 -5.65
N ALA A 81 -17.03 7.68 -6.33
CA ALA A 81 -17.04 6.97 -7.60
C ALA A 81 -17.51 5.52 -7.46
N GLY A 82 -17.49 4.96 -6.25
CA GLY A 82 -17.98 3.60 -5.99
C GLY A 82 -17.10 2.49 -6.56
N ILE A 83 -15.81 2.76 -6.71
CA ILE A 83 -14.87 1.76 -7.25
C ILE A 83 -14.59 0.70 -6.18
N ASN A 84 -14.71 -0.57 -6.56
CA ASN A 84 -14.40 -1.70 -5.71
C ASN A 84 -13.25 -2.50 -6.31
N VAL A 85 -12.26 -2.85 -5.49
CA VAL A 85 -11.09 -3.63 -5.91
C VAL A 85 -10.97 -4.85 -5.00
N LEU A 86 -10.83 -6.02 -5.60
CA LEU A 86 -10.63 -7.27 -4.89
C LEU A 86 -9.14 -7.63 -4.94
N ASP A 87 -8.56 -7.82 -3.75
CA ASP A 87 -7.22 -8.39 -3.61
C ASP A 87 -7.37 -9.86 -3.19
N LEU A 88 -7.23 -10.76 -4.15
CA LEU A 88 -7.42 -12.18 -3.95
C LEU A 88 -6.09 -12.84 -3.59
N GLY A 89 -6.04 -13.52 -2.45
CA GLY A 89 -4.81 -14.12 -1.95
C GLY A 89 -3.87 -13.08 -1.34
N THR A 90 -4.42 -12.17 -0.55
CA THR A 90 -3.69 -10.99 -0.05
C THR A 90 -2.54 -11.31 0.90
N GLY A 91 -2.54 -12.48 1.57
CA GLY A 91 -1.53 -12.84 2.56
C GLY A 91 -1.47 -11.83 3.70
N GLY A 92 -0.36 -11.15 3.86
CA GLY A 92 -0.17 -10.10 4.87
C GLY A 92 -0.86 -8.78 4.58
N GLY A 93 -1.67 -8.73 3.53
CA GLY A 93 -2.39 -7.51 3.14
C GLY A 93 -1.73 -6.77 1.97
N PHE A 94 -1.00 -7.49 1.13
CA PHE A 94 -0.32 -6.91 -0.02
C PHE A 94 -0.84 -7.50 -1.32
N PRO A 95 -1.09 -6.66 -2.35
CA PRO A 95 -0.87 -5.20 -2.40
C PRO A 95 -2.00 -4.35 -1.80
N GLY A 96 -3.06 -4.95 -1.26
CA GLY A 96 -4.28 -4.26 -0.89
C GLY A 96 -4.11 -3.12 0.12
N ILE A 97 -3.39 -3.35 1.23
CA ILE A 97 -3.27 -2.34 2.28
C ILE A 97 -2.51 -1.09 1.80
N PRO A 98 -1.33 -1.20 1.18
CA PRO A 98 -0.67 0.01 0.65
C PRO A 98 -1.50 0.76 -0.37
N LEU A 99 -2.22 0.05 -1.24
CA LEU A 99 -3.08 0.69 -2.22
C LEU A 99 -4.28 1.37 -1.56
N ALA A 100 -4.84 0.76 -0.50
CA ALA A 100 -5.94 1.37 0.24
C ALA A 100 -5.51 2.66 0.94
N VAL A 101 -4.28 2.73 1.43
CA VAL A 101 -3.73 3.97 2.00
C VAL A 101 -3.62 5.06 0.92
N LEU A 102 -3.12 4.69 -0.26
CA LEU A 102 -2.91 5.65 -1.35
C LEU A 102 -4.23 6.09 -1.99
N PHE A 103 -5.22 5.19 -2.06
CA PHE A 103 -6.52 5.46 -2.68
C PHE A 103 -7.66 5.34 -1.66
N PRO A 104 -7.81 6.32 -0.75
CA PRO A 104 -8.82 6.23 0.31
C PRO A 104 -10.27 6.24 -0.20
N GLU A 105 -10.48 6.64 -1.45
CA GLU A 105 -11.83 6.67 -2.05
C GLU A 105 -12.25 5.35 -2.68
N VAL A 106 -11.33 4.39 -2.78
CA VAL A 106 -11.61 3.06 -3.36
C VAL A 106 -11.92 2.08 -2.22
N ASN A 107 -12.90 1.21 -2.46
CA ASN A 107 -13.25 0.14 -1.52
C ASN A 107 -12.41 -1.10 -1.87
N PHE A 108 -11.46 -1.42 -1.01
CA PHE A 108 -10.63 -2.61 -1.18
C PHE A 108 -11.18 -3.75 -0.33
N LEU A 109 -11.37 -4.91 -0.96
CA LEU A 109 -11.74 -6.14 -0.29
C LEU A 109 -10.57 -7.10 -0.38
N LEU A 110 -10.00 -7.43 0.77
CA LEU A 110 -8.85 -8.32 0.87
C LEU A 110 -9.32 -9.71 1.29
N CYS A 111 -9.01 -10.71 0.48
CA CYS A 111 -9.43 -12.09 0.71
C CYS A 111 -8.24 -13.04 0.71
N ASP A 112 -8.27 -13.99 1.63
CA ASP A 112 -7.30 -15.08 1.65
C ASP A 112 -8.00 -16.37 2.07
N SER A 113 -7.36 -17.49 1.77
CA SER A 113 -7.93 -18.81 2.04
C SER A 113 -7.75 -19.27 3.49
N VAL A 114 -7.00 -18.55 4.29
CA VAL A 114 -6.68 -18.95 5.67
C VAL A 114 -7.28 -18.01 6.69
#